data_4b8d31205dfad294a56d919259cff7f5
#
_entry.id   4b8d31205dfad294a56d919259cff7f5
#
_cell.length_a   1.000
_cell.length_b   1.000
_cell.length_c   1.000
_cell.angle_alpha   90.00
_cell.angle_beta   90.00
_cell.angle_gamma   90.00
#
_symmetry.space_group_name_H-M   'P 1'
#
loop_
_entity.id
_entity.type
_entity.pdbx_description
1 polymer ?
#
loop_
_entity_poly.entity_id
_entity_poly.type
_entity_poly.pdbx_seq_one_letter_code
_entity_poly.pdbx_strand_id
1 'polypeptide(L)'
;MGVAVTLGEGGTPLLPGPRLAEGLGCELWLKWEGANPTGSFKDRGMTVAVSRALEQGAPGIVCASTGNTAASAAAYAARAGLPAVIVLPAGAVARGKLAQAIAAGAELREVGGSFEEAHRIARRLAEDEGWVNVNSINPDRIEGQASAAGEIVEQLGKLPDVVALPYGGGGNTCAYVRGFEQAGAGRPRLLAVQAAERVSTFASAIRIVEPVHRERAEAAAEVVTVGEEELAEWWRAIARLEGLFCEPASAAGVAGVARVRPAGTVVCVLTGHGLKDPDAVSSHLASQDG
;
A
#
# COMPACT_ATOMS: atom_id res chain seq x y z
N MET A 1 -3.46 -12.56 -26.58
CA MET A 1 -3.38 -12.17 -25.14
C MET A 1 -1.93 -12.22 -24.77
N GLY A 2 -1.34 -11.08 -24.40
CA GLY A 2 0.03 -11.02 -23.91
C GLY A 2 0.21 -11.87 -22.67
N VAL A 3 1.41 -12.36 -22.42
CA VAL A 3 1.73 -13.14 -21.23
C VAL A 3 1.72 -12.18 -20.03
N ALA A 4 0.79 -12.38 -19.11
CA ALA A 4 0.74 -11.58 -17.90
C ALA A 4 2.00 -11.80 -17.05
N VAL A 5 2.66 -10.71 -16.67
CA VAL A 5 3.81 -10.74 -15.75
C VAL A 5 3.29 -10.93 -14.34
N THR A 6 3.39 -12.12 -13.79
CA THR A 6 2.87 -12.45 -12.46
C THR A 6 3.91 -13.14 -11.59
N LEU A 7 3.81 -12.91 -10.28
CA LEU A 7 4.50 -13.62 -9.22
C LEU A 7 3.52 -14.36 -8.29
N GLY A 8 2.23 -14.44 -8.67
CA GLY A 8 1.16 -15.04 -7.87
C GLY A 8 0.57 -14.08 -6.83
N GLU A 9 0.55 -12.79 -7.14
CA GLU A 9 -0.11 -11.75 -6.33
C GLU A 9 -1.63 -11.90 -6.31
N GLY A 10 -2.25 -11.35 -5.29
CA GLY A 10 -3.69 -11.50 -5.06
C GLY A 10 -4.04 -12.77 -4.30
N GLY A 11 -5.34 -13.09 -4.19
CA GLY A 11 -5.82 -14.20 -3.38
C GLY A 11 -5.38 -14.10 -1.91
N THR A 12 -5.08 -12.89 -1.43
CA THR A 12 -4.56 -12.69 -0.07
C THR A 12 -5.61 -13.06 0.97
N PRO A 13 -5.19 -13.59 2.14
CA PRO A 13 -6.13 -14.03 3.16
C PRO A 13 -7.04 -12.90 3.68
N LEU A 14 -8.30 -13.20 3.89
CA LEU A 14 -9.22 -12.43 4.71
C LEU A 14 -9.42 -13.17 6.03
N LEU A 15 -8.82 -12.66 7.10
CA LEU A 15 -8.75 -13.33 8.39
C LEU A 15 -9.72 -12.70 9.39
N PRO A 16 -10.47 -13.49 10.18
CA PRO A 16 -11.26 -12.93 11.28
C PRO A 16 -10.33 -12.34 12.34
N GLY A 17 -10.74 -11.22 12.95
CA GLY A 17 -10.03 -10.58 14.06
C GLY A 17 -10.85 -10.60 15.36
N PRO A 18 -11.14 -11.78 15.95
CA PRO A 18 -12.10 -11.91 17.05
C PRO A 18 -11.64 -11.20 18.33
N ARG A 19 -10.34 -11.21 18.64
CA ARG A 19 -9.84 -10.59 19.85
C ARG A 19 -9.78 -9.06 19.78
N LEU A 20 -9.52 -8.52 18.59
CA LEU A 20 -9.65 -7.08 18.34
C LEU A 20 -11.11 -6.66 18.32
N ALA A 21 -12.00 -7.49 17.76
CA ALA A 21 -13.43 -7.23 17.67
C ALA A 21 -14.09 -7.02 19.04
N GLU A 22 -13.67 -7.76 20.08
CA GLU A 22 -14.17 -7.59 21.47
C GLU A 22 -14.01 -6.14 21.95
N GLY A 23 -12.88 -5.49 21.65
CA GLY A 23 -12.62 -4.11 22.00
C GLY A 23 -13.27 -3.08 21.07
N LEU A 24 -13.63 -3.47 19.85
CA LEU A 24 -14.16 -2.55 18.82
C LEU A 24 -15.67 -2.58 18.68
N GLY A 25 -16.34 -3.67 19.11
CA GLY A 25 -17.79 -3.79 19.08
C GLY A 25 -18.38 -4.01 17.69
N CYS A 26 -17.63 -4.66 16.79
CA CYS A 26 -18.05 -4.99 15.42
C CYS A 26 -17.59 -6.39 15.02
N GLU A 27 -18.12 -6.93 13.92
CA GLU A 27 -17.58 -8.15 13.29
C GLU A 27 -16.36 -7.76 12.46
N LEU A 28 -15.13 -7.97 12.99
CA LEU A 28 -13.90 -7.51 12.37
C LEU A 28 -13.23 -8.58 11.51
N TRP A 29 -12.83 -8.17 10.31
CA TRP A 29 -12.01 -8.94 9.37
C TRP A 29 -10.77 -8.16 8.94
N LEU A 30 -9.66 -8.87 8.72
CA LEU A 30 -8.37 -8.31 8.37
C LEU A 30 -7.96 -8.81 6.98
N LYS A 31 -7.97 -7.94 5.97
CA LYS A 31 -7.46 -8.24 4.61
C LYS A 31 -5.95 -8.16 4.62
N TRP A 32 -5.28 -9.31 4.63
CA TRP A 32 -3.83 -9.43 4.83
C TRP A 32 -3.06 -9.27 3.52
N GLU A 33 -2.83 -8.04 3.07
CA GLU A 33 -2.05 -7.72 1.86
C GLU A 33 -0.53 -7.95 2.02
N GLY A 34 -0.05 -8.13 3.25
CA GLY A 34 1.33 -8.54 3.53
C GLY A 34 1.68 -9.93 2.99
N ALA A 35 0.70 -10.75 2.61
CA ALA A 35 0.89 -12.05 1.98
C ALA A 35 1.24 -11.99 0.48
N ASN A 36 1.18 -10.82 -0.15
CA ASN A 36 1.62 -10.66 -1.54
C ASN A 36 3.13 -10.95 -1.70
N PRO A 37 3.62 -11.32 -2.88
CA PRO A 37 4.99 -11.78 -3.14
C PRO A 37 6.10 -10.87 -2.61
N THR A 38 5.97 -9.53 -2.77
CA THR A 38 6.96 -8.59 -2.22
C THR A 38 6.57 -8.06 -0.83
N GLY A 39 5.50 -8.58 -0.25
CA GLY A 39 5.03 -8.24 1.09
C GLY A 39 4.12 -7.03 1.15
N SER A 40 3.46 -6.61 0.07
CA SER A 40 2.50 -5.51 0.12
C SER A 40 1.48 -5.50 -1.03
N PHE A 41 0.38 -4.78 -0.85
CA PHE A 41 -0.67 -4.55 -1.85
C PHE A 41 -0.17 -3.95 -3.17
N LYS A 42 1.05 -3.39 -3.18
CA LYS A 42 1.63 -2.77 -4.39
C LYS A 42 1.75 -3.76 -5.55
N ASP A 43 1.90 -5.03 -5.26
CA ASP A 43 2.06 -6.10 -6.24
C ASP A 43 0.86 -6.21 -7.17
N ARG A 44 -0.36 -6.04 -6.63
CA ARG A 44 -1.60 -6.08 -7.42
C ARG A 44 -1.62 -5.08 -8.58
N GLY A 45 -1.16 -3.87 -8.32
CA GLY A 45 -1.08 -2.85 -9.38
C GLY A 45 0.16 -3.00 -10.24
N MET A 46 1.23 -3.55 -9.68
CA MET A 46 2.50 -3.67 -10.40
C MET A 46 2.44 -4.74 -11.48
N THR A 47 1.77 -5.86 -11.23
CA THR A 47 1.55 -6.88 -12.25
C THR A 47 0.90 -6.31 -13.51
N VAL A 48 -0.15 -5.48 -13.37
CA VAL A 48 -0.84 -4.86 -14.51
C VAL A 48 0.04 -3.83 -15.20
N ALA A 49 0.68 -2.93 -14.44
CA ALA A 49 1.50 -1.86 -15.00
C ALA A 49 2.71 -2.41 -15.77
N VAL A 50 3.39 -3.44 -15.23
CA VAL A 50 4.56 -4.04 -15.88
C VAL A 50 4.17 -4.91 -17.07
N SER A 51 3.06 -5.65 -16.99
CA SER A 51 2.54 -6.41 -18.15
C SER A 51 2.24 -5.48 -19.32
N ARG A 52 1.60 -4.34 -19.07
CA ARG A 52 1.32 -3.34 -20.12
C ARG A 52 2.59 -2.69 -20.65
N ALA A 53 3.56 -2.39 -19.79
CA ALA A 53 4.86 -1.88 -20.23
C ALA A 53 5.55 -2.86 -21.19
N LEU A 54 5.53 -4.16 -20.86
CA LEU A 54 6.09 -5.22 -21.71
C LEU A 54 5.33 -5.32 -23.05
N GLU A 55 3.99 -5.31 -23.02
CA GLU A 55 3.16 -5.37 -24.23
C GLU A 55 3.39 -4.16 -25.16
N GLN A 56 3.67 -2.99 -24.59
CA GLN A 56 3.98 -1.76 -25.33
C GLN A 56 5.40 -1.71 -25.87
N GLY A 57 6.25 -2.70 -25.53
CA GLY A 57 7.66 -2.70 -25.91
C GLY A 57 8.47 -1.60 -25.24
N ALA A 58 8.09 -1.19 -24.02
CA ALA A 58 8.81 -0.17 -23.27
C ALA A 58 10.27 -0.60 -23.01
N PRO A 59 11.25 0.32 -23.06
CA PRO A 59 12.66 0.00 -22.79
C PRO A 59 12.92 -0.38 -21.33
N GLY A 60 12.01 -0.01 -20.42
CA GLY A 60 12.09 -0.31 -19.00
C GLY A 60 11.01 0.39 -18.20
N ILE A 61 11.06 0.24 -16.89
CA ILE A 61 10.18 0.92 -15.96
C ILE A 61 10.94 1.82 -15.00
N VAL A 62 10.31 2.88 -14.56
CA VAL A 62 10.89 3.83 -13.60
C VAL A 62 9.90 4.17 -12.49
N CYS A 63 10.38 4.34 -11.27
CA CYS A 63 9.60 4.96 -10.21
C CYS A 63 10.48 5.76 -9.24
N ALA A 64 9.88 6.78 -8.64
CA ALA A 64 10.44 7.47 -7.47
C ALA A 64 9.85 6.86 -6.21
N SER A 65 10.64 6.07 -5.47
CA SER A 65 10.17 5.42 -4.24
C SER A 65 11.31 4.83 -3.43
N THR A 66 11.16 4.83 -2.11
CA THR A 66 12.10 4.23 -1.17
C THR A 66 11.50 3.05 -0.38
N GLY A 67 10.28 2.64 -0.74
CA GLY A 67 9.53 1.64 0.03
C GLY A 67 8.86 0.58 -0.85
N ASN A 68 7.62 0.22 -0.50
CA ASN A 68 6.87 -0.87 -1.12
C ASN A 68 6.75 -0.78 -2.65
N THR A 69 6.64 0.45 -3.20
CA THR A 69 6.58 0.63 -4.66
C THR A 69 7.90 0.24 -5.33
N ALA A 70 9.06 0.63 -4.75
CA ALA A 70 10.37 0.27 -5.29
C ALA A 70 10.59 -1.25 -5.29
N ALA A 71 10.28 -1.91 -4.17
CA ALA A 71 10.41 -3.35 -4.04
C ALA A 71 9.55 -4.11 -5.06
N SER A 72 8.28 -3.71 -5.20
CA SER A 72 7.36 -4.31 -6.15
C SER A 72 7.78 -4.04 -7.60
N ALA A 73 8.13 -2.79 -7.95
CA ALA A 73 8.60 -2.43 -9.28
C ALA A 73 9.80 -3.28 -9.73
N ALA A 74 10.81 -3.36 -8.87
CA ALA A 74 12.02 -4.13 -9.17
C ALA A 74 11.73 -5.63 -9.39
N ALA A 75 10.91 -6.24 -8.51
CA ALA A 75 10.58 -7.65 -8.60
C ALA A 75 9.80 -8.00 -9.89
N TYR A 76 8.79 -7.21 -10.23
CA TYR A 76 7.99 -7.45 -11.43
C TYR A 76 8.74 -7.10 -12.71
N ALA A 77 9.62 -6.09 -12.70
CA ALA A 77 10.51 -5.81 -13.81
C ALA A 77 11.49 -6.97 -14.06
N ALA A 78 12.12 -7.48 -13.01
CA ALA A 78 13.00 -8.65 -13.09
C ALA A 78 12.24 -9.86 -13.67
N ARG A 79 11.01 -10.11 -13.23
CA ARG A 79 10.14 -11.17 -13.76
C ARG A 79 9.81 -11.00 -15.23
N ALA A 80 9.68 -9.74 -15.69
CA ALA A 80 9.42 -9.38 -17.08
C ALA A 80 10.66 -9.37 -17.97
N GLY A 81 11.86 -9.44 -17.40
CA GLY A 81 13.12 -9.20 -18.12
C GLY A 81 13.30 -7.74 -18.54
N LEU A 82 12.62 -6.80 -17.89
CA LEU A 82 12.72 -5.37 -18.15
C LEU A 82 13.71 -4.71 -17.18
N PRO A 83 14.51 -3.74 -17.65
CA PRO A 83 15.24 -2.85 -16.76
C PRO A 83 14.32 -2.05 -15.84
N ALA A 84 14.77 -1.83 -14.59
CA ALA A 84 14.06 -0.99 -13.63
C ALA A 84 15.00 0.07 -13.04
N VAL A 85 14.56 1.34 -13.05
CA VAL A 85 15.26 2.45 -12.40
C VAL A 85 14.43 2.94 -11.22
N ILE A 86 15.03 2.90 -10.04
CA ILE A 86 14.44 3.44 -8.82
C ILE A 86 15.15 4.75 -8.50
N VAL A 87 14.43 5.85 -8.65
CA VAL A 87 14.95 7.20 -8.35
C VAL A 87 14.65 7.54 -6.90
N LEU A 88 15.65 8.00 -6.17
CA LEU A 88 15.52 8.33 -4.74
C LEU A 88 16.41 9.51 -4.35
N PRO A 89 16.03 10.30 -3.34
CA PRO A 89 16.88 11.35 -2.80
C PRO A 89 18.14 10.76 -2.17
N ALA A 90 19.30 11.39 -2.41
CA ALA A 90 20.57 10.97 -1.85
C ALA A 90 20.53 10.96 -0.32
N GLY A 91 21.02 9.87 0.28
CA GLY A 91 21.06 9.70 1.73
C GLY A 91 19.70 9.51 2.41
N ALA A 92 18.59 9.43 1.66
CA ALA A 92 17.24 9.43 2.24
C ALA A 92 16.78 8.09 2.81
N VAL A 93 17.53 6.99 2.62
CA VAL A 93 17.00 5.66 2.96
C VAL A 93 18.04 4.70 3.52
N ALA A 94 17.65 4.01 4.59
CA ALA A 94 18.37 2.84 5.06
C ALA A 94 18.35 1.76 3.95
N ARG A 95 19.53 1.20 3.66
CA ARG A 95 19.69 0.16 2.63
C ARG A 95 18.78 -1.05 2.84
N GLY A 96 18.36 -1.32 4.09
CA GLY A 96 17.42 -2.39 4.42
C GLY A 96 16.07 -2.26 3.72
N LYS A 97 15.53 -1.05 3.58
CA LYS A 97 14.26 -0.81 2.87
C LYS A 97 14.35 -1.05 1.36
N LEU A 98 15.55 -0.93 0.79
CA LEU A 98 15.81 -1.16 -0.64
C LEU A 98 16.33 -2.58 -0.94
N ALA A 99 16.53 -3.42 0.07
CA ALA A 99 17.13 -4.74 -0.08
C ALA A 99 16.45 -5.58 -1.18
N GLN A 100 15.12 -5.58 -1.24
CA GLN A 100 14.39 -6.31 -2.28
C GLN A 100 14.64 -5.73 -3.68
N ALA A 101 14.68 -4.40 -3.83
CA ALA A 101 14.96 -3.77 -5.12
C ALA A 101 16.38 -4.04 -5.59
N ILE A 102 17.36 -3.99 -4.68
CA ILE A 102 18.76 -4.31 -4.95
C ILE A 102 18.90 -5.79 -5.37
N ALA A 103 18.30 -6.70 -4.61
CA ALA A 103 18.35 -8.13 -4.88
C ALA A 103 17.70 -8.50 -6.24
N ALA A 104 16.65 -7.75 -6.64
CA ALA A 104 16.02 -7.90 -7.94
C ALA A 104 16.79 -7.25 -9.10
N GLY A 105 17.94 -6.62 -8.84
CA GLY A 105 18.81 -6.04 -9.87
C GLY A 105 18.35 -4.67 -10.40
N ALA A 106 17.50 -3.93 -9.70
CA ALA A 106 17.12 -2.60 -10.12
C ALA A 106 18.28 -1.61 -9.98
N GLU A 107 18.39 -0.69 -10.93
CA GLU A 107 19.31 0.45 -10.83
C GLU A 107 18.76 1.44 -9.78
N LEU A 108 19.57 1.75 -8.78
CA LEU A 108 19.28 2.81 -7.82
C LEU A 108 19.93 4.12 -8.30
N ARG A 109 19.11 5.09 -8.65
CA ARG A 109 19.57 6.42 -9.09
C ARG A 109 19.34 7.43 -7.99
N GLU A 110 20.38 7.69 -7.22
CA GLU A 110 20.36 8.73 -6.20
C GLU A 110 20.47 10.11 -6.84
N VAL A 111 19.60 11.02 -6.41
CA VAL A 111 19.55 12.40 -6.92
C VAL A 111 19.66 13.40 -5.77
N GLY A 112 20.31 14.52 -6.02
CA GLY A 112 20.35 15.62 -5.05
C GLY A 112 18.96 16.26 -4.91
N GLY A 113 18.55 16.58 -3.67
CA GLY A 113 17.29 17.27 -3.41
C GLY A 113 16.20 16.41 -2.76
N SER A 114 14.96 16.75 -3.03
CA SER A 114 13.80 16.18 -2.37
C SER A 114 13.18 14.99 -3.13
N PHE A 115 12.19 14.35 -2.51
CA PHE A 115 11.33 13.35 -3.17
C PHE A 115 10.62 13.91 -4.41
N GLU A 116 10.29 15.18 -4.41
CA GLU A 116 9.67 15.87 -5.55
C GLU A 116 10.62 15.91 -6.75
N GLU A 117 11.90 16.15 -6.50
CA GLU A 117 12.95 16.10 -7.52
C GLU A 117 13.09 14.68 -8.11
N ALA A 118 13.07 13.64 -7.25
CA ALA A 118 13.08 12.26 -7.71
C ALA A 118 11.86 11.94 -8.61
N HIS A 119 10.69 12.42 -8.24
CA HIS A 119 9.48 12.29 -9.07
C HIS A 119 9.59 13.03 -10.40
N ARG A 120 10.22 14.21 -10.42
CA ARG A 120 10.44 14.98 -11.63
C ARG A 120 11.37 14.26 -12.60
N ILE A 121 12.43 13.65 -12.07
CA ILE A 121 13.37 12.86 -12.88
C ILE A 121 12.70 11.60 -13.42
N ALA A 122 11.92 10.88 -12.60
CA ALA A 122 11.17 9.72 -13.06
C ALA A 122 10.18 10.07 -14.17
N ARG A 123 9.54 11.23 -14.12
CA ARG A 123 8.68 11.74 -15.21
C ARG A 123 9.47 12.03 -16.48
N ARG A 124 10.62 12.68 -16.38
CA ARG A 124 11.47 12.96 -17.55
C ARG A 124 11.91 11.70 -18.26
N LEU A 125 12.36 10.67 -17.52
CA LEU A 125 12.72 9.38 -18.12
C LEU A 125 11.53 8.75 -18.88
N ALA A 126 10.32 8.90 -18.35
CA ALA A 126 9.13 8.42 -19.06
C ALA A 126 8.83 9.23 -20.32
N GLU A 127 8.92 10.56 -20.27
CA GLU A 127 8.56 11.45 -21.36
C GLU A 127 9.61 11.49 -22.48
N ASP A 128 10.89 11.53 -22.11
CA ASP A 128 11.99 11.75 -23.06
C ASP A 128 12.56 10.42 -23.62
N GLU A 129 12.51 9.34 -22.84
CA GLU A 129 13.15 8.06 -23.16
C GLU A 129 12.15 6.90 -23.33
N GLY A 130 10.87 7.14 -23.19
CA GLY A 130 9.81 6.14 -23.39
C GLY A 130 9.70 5.10 -22.26
N TRP A 131 10.31 5.33 -21.10
CA TRP A 131 10.16 4.48 -19.93
C TRP A 131 8.74 4.55 -19.35
N VAL A 132 8.25 3.47 -18.80
CA VAL A 132 6.94 3.51 -18.13
C VAL A 132 7.10 3.91 -16.65
N ASN A 133 6.52 5.05 -16.29
CA ASN A 133 6.47 5.48 -14.89
C ASN A 133 5.40 4.66 -14.15
N VAL A 134 5.85 3.87 -13.16
CA VAL A 134 4.98 3.00 -12.36
C VAL A 134 4.69 3.55 -10.95
N ASN A 135 4.78 4.85 -10.74
CA ASN A 135 4.27 5.51 -9.54
C ASN A 135 2.73 5.46 -9.46
N SER A 136 2.16 5.92 -8.35
CA SER A 136 0.71 5.86 -8.10
C SER A 136 -0.16 6.67 -9.08
N ILE A 137 0.45 7.55 -9.87
CA ILE A 137 -0.21 8.28 -10.96
C ILE A 137 -0.60 7.37 -12.14
N ASN A 138 0.05 6.22 -12.28
CA ASN A 138 -0.22 5.27 -13.35
C ASN A 138 -1.60 4.62 -13.14
N PRO A 139 -2.54 4.74 -14.10
CA PRO A 139 -3.90 4.21 -13.96
C PRO A 139 -3.95 2.68 -13.86
N ASP A 140 -2.98 1.98 -14.43
CA ASP A 140 -2.87 0.52 -14.39
C ASP A 140 -2.65 0.01 -12.96
N ARG A 141 -2.00 0.85 -12.15
CA ARG A 141 -1.81 0.58 -10.72
C ARG A 141 -3.15 0.52 -9.98
N ILE A 142 -4.05 1.46 -10.26
CA ILE A 142 -5.40 1.51 -9.67
C ILE A 142 -6.23 0.31 -10.17
N GLU A 143 -6.10 -0.03 -11.45
CA GLU A 143 -6.81 -1.17 -12.03
C GLU A 143 -6.45 -2.49 -11.35
N GLY A 144 -5.15 -2.79 -11.21
CA GLY A 144 -4.71 -4.02 -10.56
C GLY A 144 -5.07 -4.06 -9.07
N GLN A 145 -4.93 -2.95 -8.34
CA GLN A 145 -5.28 -2.87 -6.92
C GLN A 145 -6.78 -3.05 -6.68
N ALA A 146 -7.64 -2.77 -7.65
CA ALA A 146 -9.09 -2.93 -7.55
C ALA A 146 -9.50 -4.39 -7.28
N SER A 147 -8.70 -5.36 -7.68
CA SER A 147 -8.96 -6.80 -7.45
C SER A 147 -9.19 -7.16 -5.98
N ALA A 148 -8.54 -6.45 -5.04
CA ALA A 148 -8.68 -6.70 -3.61
C ALA A 148 -10.12 -6.55 -3.08
N ALA A 149 -10.90 -5.61 -3.64
CA ALA A 149 -12.28 -5.39 -3.25
C ALA A 149 -13.19 -6.55 -3.68
N GLY A 150 -13.01 -7.06 -4.90
CA GLY A 150 -13.73 -8.25 -5.39
C GLY A 150 -13.43 -9.49 -4.54
N GLU A 151 -12.15 -9.70 -4.20
CA GLU A 151 -11.76 -10.79 -3.30
C GLU A 151 -12.41 -10.70 -1.92
N ILE A 152 -12.56 -9.51 -1.35
CA ILE A 152 -13.26 -9.33 -0.06
C ILE A 152 -14.71 -9.79 -0.18
N VAL A 153 -15.43 -9.39 -1.22
CA VAL A 153 -16.83 -9.80 -1.43
C VAL A 153 -16.93 -11.32 -1.61
N GLU A 154 -16.03 -11.90 -2.40
CA GLU A 154 -15.99 -13.35 -2.62
C GLU A 154 -15.69 -14.12 -1.33
N GLN A 155 -14.68 -13.71 -0.58
CA GLN A 155 -14.24 -14.39 0.64
C GLN A 155 -15.22 -14.25 1.80
N LEU A 156 -15.95 -13.11 1.92
CA LEU A 156 -17.03 -12.91 2.88
C LEU A 156 -18.34 -13.55 2.45
N GLY A 157 -18.55 -13.76 1.15
CA GLY A 157 -19.84 -14.13 0.58
C GLY A 157 -20.92 -13.04 0.65
N LYS A 158 -20.53 -11.82 1.05
CA LYS A 158 -21.40 -10.64 1.17
C LYS A 158 -20.60 -9.35 1.03
N LEU A 159 -21.29 -8.23 0.79
CA LEU A 159 -20.68 -6.91 0.91
C LEU A 159 -20.44 -6.58 2.39
N PRO A 160 -19.24 -6.13 2.80
CA PRO A 160 -19.04 -5.60 4.16
C PRO A 160 -19.78 -4.26 4.36
N ASP A 161 -20.16 -3.94 5.60
CA ASP A 161 -20.77 -2.64 5.90
C ASP A 161 -19.73 -1.51 5.81
N VAL A 162 -18.50 -1.79 6.27
CA VAL A 162 -17.41 -0.81 6.31
C VAL A 162 -16.10 -1.44 5.84
N VAL A 163 -15.32 -0.68 5.07
CA VAL A 163 -13.91 -1.01 4.78
C VAL A 163 -13.04 0.16 5.22
N ALA A 164 -12.06 -0.11 6.09
CA ALA A 164 -11.09 0.85 6.58
C ALA A 164 -9.71 0.56 6.01
N LEU A 165 -9.05 1.57 5.47
CA LEU A 165 -7.74 1.42 4.85
C LEU A 165 -6.84 2.63 5.09
N PRO A 166 -5.51 2.44 5.12
CA PRO A 166 -4.55 3.53 5.25
C PRO A 166 -4.65 4.51 4.09
N TYR A 167 -4.65 5.81 4.40
CA TYR A 167 -4.74 6.89 3.43
C TYR A 167 -3.42 7.66 3.33
N GLY A 168 -2.65 7.35 2.29
CA GLY A 168 -1.49 8.11 1.86
C GLY A 168 -1.81 8.91 0.59
N GLY A 169 -1.38 8.47 -0.59
CA GLY A 169 -1.62 9.13 -1.87
C GLY A 169 -3.03 9.01 -2.45
N GLY A 170 -3.93 8.24 -1.83
CA GLY A 170 -5.32 8.06 -2.25
C GLY A 170 -5.54 6.99 -3.33
N GLY A 171 -4.50 6.49 -3.99
CA GLY A 171 -4.65 5.53 -5.08
C GLY A 171 -5.32 4.22 -4.65
N ASN A 172 -5.00 3.71 -3.44
CA ASN A 172 -5.64 2.49 -2.92
C ASN A 172 -7.12 2.71 -2.62
N THR A 173 -7.50 3.86 -2.06
CA THR A 173 -8.89 4.23 -1.83
C THR A 173 -9.67 4.25 -3.15
N CYS A 174 -9.12 4.89 -4.19
CA CYS A 174 -9.73 4.90 -5.54
C CYS A 174 -9.84 3.49 -6.14
N ALA A 175 -8.85 2.63 -5.88
CA ALA A 175 -8.87 1.25 -6.36
C ALA A 175 -9.99 0.42 -5.68
N TYR A 176 -10.17 0.57 -4.39
CA TYR A 176 -11.25 -0.11 -3.66
C TYR A 176 -12.63 0.35 -4.13
N VAL A 177 -12.82 1.68 -4.33
CA VAL A 177 -14.06 2.21 -4.94
C VAL A 177 -14.35 1.52 -6.27
N ARG A 178 -13.38 1.52 -7.19
CA ARG A 178 -13.50 0.89 -8.50
C ARG A 178 -13.77 -0.61 -8.39
N GLY A 179 -13.07 -1.30 -7.49
CA GLY A 179 -13.20 -2.74 -7.34
C GLY A 179 -14.59 -3.17 -6.81
N PHE A 180 -15.18 -2.43 -5.88
CA PHE A 180 -16.55 -2.69 -5.41
C PHE A 180 -17.58 -2.39 -6.49
N GLU A 181 -17.38 -1.35 -7.30
CA GLU A 181 -18.23 -1.08 -8.47
C GLU A 181 -18.18 -2.21 -9.50
N GLN A 182 -16.97 -2.72 -9.79
CA GLN A 182 -16.76 -3.85 -10.70
C GLN A 182 -17.37 -5.16 -10.18
N ALA A 183 -17.32 -5.39 -8.87
CA ALA A 183 -17.95 -6.56 -8.25
C ALA A 183 -19.48 -6.55 -8.31
N GLY A 184 -20.10 -5.40 -8.61
CA GLY A 184 -21.56 -5.28 -8.74
C GLY A 184 -22.34 -5.51 -7.44
N ALA A 185 -21.66 -5.61 -6.30
CA ALA A 185 -22.26 -5.91 -5.01
C ALA A 185 -22.72 -4.66 -4.23
N GLY A 186 -22.56 -3.46 -4.80
CA GLY A 186 -22.78 -2.19 -4.13
C GLY A 186 -21.47 -1.58 -3.60
N ARG A 187 -21.59 -0.55 -2.76
CA ARG A 187 -20.42 0.14 -2.18
C ARG A 187 -20.53 0.16 -0.65
N PRO A 188 -19.53 -0.37 0.09
CA PRO A 188 -19.48 -0.23 1.53
C PRO A 188 -19.16 1.22 1.91
N ARG A 189 -19.37 1.59 3.16
CA ARG A 189 -18.80 2.82 3.73
C ARG A 189 -17.27 2.66 3.77
N LEU A 190 -16.54 3.59 3.15
CA LEU A 190 -15.08 3.57 3.14
C LEU A 190 -14.54 4.57 4.17
N LEU A 191 -13.62 4.10 5.03
CA LEU A 191 -12.84 4.94 5.94
C LEU A 191 -11.40 5.05 5.40
N ALA A 192 -11.03 6.22 4.93
CA ALA A 192 -9.67 6.55 4.50
C ALA A 192 -8.90 7.14 5.68
N VAL A 193 -8.04 6.34 6.31
CA VAL A 193 -7.43 6.71 7.59
C VAL A 193 -6.02 7.26 7.38
N GLN A 194 -5.81 8.52 7.78
CA GLN A 194 -4.54 9.24 7.70
C GLN A 194 -3.91 9.48 9.07
N ALA A 195 -2.59 9.65 9.09
CA ALA A 195 -1.90 10.15 10.27
C ALA A 195 -2.17 11.64 10.46
N ALA A 196 -2.17 12.10 11.72
CA ALA A 196 -2.29 13.52 12.07
C ALA A 196 -1.20 14.32 11.34
N GLU A 197 -1.59 15.49 10.80
CA GLU A 197 -0.73 16.38 10.02
C GLU A 197 -0.01 15.71 8.82
N ARG A 198 -0.30 14.43 8.54
CA ARG A 198 0.34 13.60 7.49
C ARG A 198 1.87 13.52 7.62
N VAL A 199 2.39 13.61 8.84
CA VAL A 199 3.83 13.66 9.15
C VAL A 199 4.33 12.53 10.04
N SER A 200 3.57 11.44 10.19
CA SER A 200 3.99 10.31 11.03
C SER A 200 5.39 9.81 10.67
N THR A 201 6.24 9.69 11.66
CA THR A 201 7.56 9.07 11.52
C THR A 201 7.46 7.56 11.66
N PHE A 202 6.52 7.07 12.47
CA PHE A 202 6.27 5.66 12.67
C PHE A 202 5.58 5.00 11.46
N ALA A 203 4.53 5.63 10.91
CA ALA A 203 3.79 5.12 9.75
C ALA A 203 4.25 5.78 8.43
N SER A 204 5.52 5.63 8.08
CA SER A 204 6.17 6.32 6.96
C SER A 204 5.47 6.17 5.60
N ALA A 205 4.80 5.04 5.37
CA ALA A 205 4.11 4.74 4.10
C ALA A 205 2.84 5.61 3.85
N ILE A 206 2.30 6.26 4.89
CA ILE A 206 1.18 7.21 4.77
C ILE A 206 1.57 8.66 5.06
N ARG A 207 2.87 8.95 5.17
CA ARG A 207 3.40 10.31 5.30
C ARG A 207 3.40 11.03 3.95
N ILE A 208 2.22 11.45 3.50
CA ILE A 208 2.03 12.14 2.21
C ILE A 208 1.20 13.40 2.46
N VAL A 209 1.84 14.57 2.42
CA VAL A 209 1.21 15.87 2.67
C VAL A 209 0.17 16.19 1.59
N GLU A 210 0.53 15.98 0.33
CA GLU A 210 -0.35 16.21 -0.81
C GLU A 210 -0.66 14.92 -1.56
N PRO A 211 -1.80 14.27 -1.26
CA PRO A 211 -2.21 13.07 -1.97
C PRO A 211 -2.51 13.33 -3.44
N VAL A 212 -1.89 12.56 -4.32
CA VAL A 212 -2.06 12.66 -5.78
C VAL A 212 -3.52 12.47 -6.21
N HIS A 213 -4.28 11.63 -5.48
CA HIS A 213 -5.68 11.32 -5.79
C HIS A 213 -6.66 11.91 -4.76
N ARG A 214 -6.31 13.06 -4.12
CA ARG A 214 -7.08 13.67 -3.03
C ARG A 214 -8.56 13.79 -3.37
N GLU A 215 -8.89 14.57 -4.41
CA GLU A 215 -10.27 14.88 -4.76
C GLU A 215 -11.13 13.62 -4.94
N ARG A 216 -10.62 12.62 -5.68
CA ARG A 216 -11.36 11.39 -5.94
C ARG A 216 -11.50 10.51 -4.70
N ALA A 217 -10.45 10.43 -3.88
CA ALA A 217 -10.46 9.62 -2.67
C ALA A 217 -11.38 10.24 -1.59
N GLU A 218 -11.28 11.54 -1.37
CA GLU A 218 -12.06 12.26 -0.36
C GLU A 218 -13.53 12.45 -0.76
N ALA A 219 -13.85 12.46 -2.06
CA ALA A 219 -15.24 12.43 -2.54
C ALA A 219 -15.93 11.06 -2.34
N ALA A 220 -15.15 9.99 -2.18
CA ALA A 220 -15.66 8.62 -2.15
C ALA A 220 -15.52 7.93 -0.77
N ALA A 221 -14.74 8.48 0.14
CA ALA A 221 -14.45 7.91 1.45
C ALA A 221 -14.47 8.98 2.54
N GLU A 222 -14.91 8.59 3.74
CA GLU A 222 -14.78 9.42 4.93
C GLU A 222 -13.32 9.44 5.38
N VAL A 223 -12.75 10.62 5.52
CA VAL A 223 -11.38 10.80 6.02
C VAL A 223 -11.37 10.79 7.53
N VAL A 224 -10.63 9.85 8.11
CA VAL A 224 -10.43 9.74 9.56
C VAL A 224 -8.96 10.04 9.87
N THR A 225 -8.71 10.90 10.86
CA THR A 225 -7.36 11.25 11.29
C THR A 225 -7.06 10.59 12.64
N VAL A 226 -5.89 9.94 12.75
CA VAL A 226 -5.41 9.25 13.96
C VAL A 226 -4.03 9.75 14.35
N GLY A 227 -3.75 9.75 15.66
CA GLY A 227 -2.45 10.14 16.20
C GLY A 227 -1.39 9.05 16.06
N GLU A 228 -0.12 9.42 16.23
CA GLU A 228 1.00 8.47 16.14
C GLU A 228 0.97 7.43 17.28
N GLU A 229 0.57 7.86 18.48
CA GLU A 229 0.40 6.95 19.62
C GLU A 229 -0.70 5.92 19.38
N GLU A 230 -1.85 6.35 18.82
CA GLU A 230 -2.95 5.46 18.45
C GLU A 230 -2.49 4.44 17.39
N LEU A 231 -1.73 4.89 16.38
CA LEU A 231 -1.16 4.01 15.36
C LEU A 231 -0.26 2.94 15.99
N ALA A 232 0.61 3.34 16.91
CA ALA A 232 1.53 2.42 17.59
C ALA A 232 0.79 1.46 18.55
N GLU A 233 -0.23 1.93 19.24
CA GLU A 233 -1.09 1.09 20.10
C GLU A 233 -1.77 -0.01 19.28
N TRP A 234 -2.48 0.37 18.20
CA TRP A 234 -3.20 -0.60 17.39
C TRP A 234 -2.28 -1.50 16.58
N TRP A 235 -1.10 -1.01 16.17
CA TRP A 235 -0.09 -1.86 15.57
C TRP A 235 0.35 -2.99 16.51
N ARG A 236 0.63 -2.67 17.78
CA ARG A 236 0.96 -3.68 18.80
C ARG A 236 -0.23 -4.61 19.09
N ALA A 237 -1.44 -4.06 19.14
CA ALA A 237 -2.65 -4.85 19.38
C ALA A 237 -2.88 -5.89 18.28
N ILE A 238 -2.72 -5.52 16.99
CA ILE A 238 -2.81 -6.45 15.86
C ILE A 238 -1.83 -7.61 16.05
N ALA A 239 -0.57 -7.32 16.37
CA ALA A 239 0.44 -8.35 16.55
C ALA A 239 0.19 -9.24 17.78
N ARG A 240 -0.20 -8.63 18.92
CA ARG A 240 -0.37 -9.36 20.19
C ARG A 240 -1.68 -10.13 20.28
N LEU A 241 -2.73 -9.62 19.65
CA LEU A 241 -4.05 -10.21 19.73
C LEU A 241 -4.32 -11.18 18.57
N GLU A 242 -3.91 -10.84 17.36
CA GLU A 242 -4.21 -11.66 16.17
C GLU A 242 -2.97 -12.35 15.56
N GLY A 243 -1.77 -12.10 16.11
CA GLY A 243 -0.53 -12.71 15.63
C GLY A 243 -0.05 -12.21 14.27
N LEU A 244 -0.59 -11.09 13.78
CA LEU A 244 -0.26 -10.54 12.46
C LEU A 244 0.78 -9.43 12.57
N PHE A 245 1.98 -9.68 12.03
CA PHE A 245 3.06 -8.72 12.00
C PHE A 245 2.98 -7.85 10.73
N CYS A 246 2.26 -6.75 10.81
CA CYS A 246 2.08 -5.80 9.70
C CYS A 246 3.03 -4.60 9.80
N GLU A 247 3.24 -3.88 8.68
CA GLU A 247 3.91 -2.59 8.69
C GLU A 247 3.12 -1.55 9.51
N PRO A 248 3.78 -0.56 10.15
CA PRO A 248 3.08 0.40 11.00
C PRO A 248 1.90 1.13 10.34
N ALA A 249 2.05 1.51 9.08
CA ALA A 249 0.98 2.16 8.32
C ALA A 249 -0.30 1.31 8.20
N SER A 250 -0.18 -0.02 8.23
CA SER A 250 -1.31 -0.94 8.15
C SER A 250 -2.27 -0.81 9.34
N ALA A 251 -1.76 -0.40 10.50
CA ALA A 251 -2.57 -0.23 11.70
C ALA A 251 -3.59 0.91 11.60
N ALA A 252 -3.39 1.83 10.67
CA ALA A 252 -4.28 2.99 10.51
C ALA A 252 -5.74 2.59 10.32
N GLY A 253 -6.03 1.55 9.53
CA GLY A 253 -7.39 1.06 9.34
C GLY A 253 -8.07 0.67 10.66
N VAL A 254 -7.37 -0.10 11.51
CA VAL A 254 -7.90 -0.53 12.82
C VAL A 254 -8.02 0.65 13.79
N ALA A 255 -7.04 1.55 13.83
CA ALA A 255 -7.09 2.78 14.62
C ALA A 255 -8.29 3.66 14.23
N GLY A 256 -8.57 3.81 12.93
CA GLY A 256 -9.72 4.53 12.43
C GLY A 256 -11.05 3.89 12.84
N VAL A 257 -11.15 2.57 12.79
CA VAL A 257 -12.33 1.82 13.28
C VAL A 257 -12.52 2.03 14.78
N ALA A 258 -11.46 2.00 15.56
CA ALA A 258 -11.52 2.27 17.00
C ALA A 258 -12.07 3.68 17.32
N ARG A 259 -11.73 4.65 16.49
CA ARG A 259 -12.20 6.05 16.64
C ARG A 259 -13.65 6.23 16.21
N VAL A 260 -14.04 5.61 15.09
CA VAL A 260 -15.40 5.79 14.51
C VAL A 260 -16.42 4.84 15.15
N ARG A 261 -15.99 3.67 15.65
CA ARG A 261 -16.84 2.64 16.25
C ARG A 261 -18.03 2.24 15.36
N PRO A 262 -17.80 1.88 14.10
CA PRO A 262 -18.88 1.46 13.22
C PRO A 262 -19.46 0.11 13.67
N ALA A 263 -20.76 -0.09 13.46
CA ALA A 263 -21.41 -1.38 13.66
C ALA A 263 -21.34 -2.26 12.41
N GLY A 264 -21.66 -3.55 12.54
CA GLY A 264 -21.76 -4.48 11.44
C GLY A 264 -20.45 -5.19 11.08
N THR A 265 -20.36 -5.63 9.83
CA THR A 265 -19.17 -6.32 9.28
C THR A 265 -18.15 -5.31 8.79
N VAL A 266 -17.00 -5.26 9.42
CA VAL A 266 -15.92 -4.30 9.16
C VAL A 266 -14.70 -5.03 8.63
N VAL A 267 -14.13 -4.56 7.52
CA VAL A 267 -12.87 -5.05 6.98
C VAL A 267 -11.79 -4.00 7.13
N CYS A 268 -10.69 -4.31 7.82
CA CYS A 268 -9.49 -3.49 7.87
C CYS A 268 -8.43 -4.04 6.91
N VAL A 269 -7.88 -3.18 6.05
CA VAL A 269 -6.84 -3.56 5.09
C VAL A 269 -5.47 -3.40 5.70
N LEU A 270 -4.77 -4.51 5.95
CA LEU A 270 -3.39 -4.54 6.38
C LEU A 270 -2.47 -4.53 5.16
N THR A 271 -2.00 -3.36 4.78
CA THR A 271 -1.40 -3.05 3.47
C THR A 271 -0.05 -3.68 3.20
N GLY A 272 0.71 -4.03 4.24
CA GLY A 272 2.03 -4.61 4.06
C GLY A 272 2.53 -5.39 5.28
N HIS A 273 3.54 -6.23 5.05
CA HIS A 273 4.20 -7.04 6.06
C HIS A 273 5.14 -6.19 6.94
N GLY A 274 5.25 -6.51 8.23
CA GLY A 274 6.10 -5.78 9.19
C GLY A 274 7.60 -5.76 8.81
N LEU A 275 8.09 -6.79 8.16
CA LEU A 275 9.46 -6.85 7.66
C LEU A 275 9.79 -5.81 6.58
N LYS A 276 8.80 -5.07 6.08
CA LYS A 276 9.00 -3.96 5.11
C LYS A 276 9.57 -2.70 5.77
N ASP A 277 9.39 -2.53 7.07
CA ASP A 277 9.87 -1.37 7.83
C ASP A 277 10.46 -1.77 9.20
N PRO A 278 11.53 -2.58 9.22
CA PRO A 278 12.12 -3.08 10.45
C PRO A 278 12.70 -1.96 11.33
N ASP A 279 13.17 -0.88 10.71
CA ASP A 279 13.79 0.23 11.44
C ASP A 279 12.75 1.03 12.25
N ALA A 280 11.56 1.24 11.69
CA ALA A 280 10.46 1.90 12.41
C ALA A 280 10.03 1.08 13.64
N VAL A 281 10.01 -0.26 13.51
CA VAL A 281 9.71 -1.17 14.61
C VAL A 281 10.78 -1.10 15.70
N SER A 282 12.06 -1.19 15.32
CA SER A 282 13.18 -1.16 16.26
C SER A 282 13.26 0.17 17.00
N SER A 283 13.09 1.29 16.32
CA SER A 283 13.11 2.63 16.91
C SER A 283 11.97 2.83 17.90
N HIS A 284 10.78 2.31 17.58
CA HIS A 284 9.61 2.43 18.46
C HIS A 284 9.77 1.57 19.74
N LEU A 285 10.33 0.37 19.62
CA LEU A 285 10.60 -0.50 20.78
C LEU A 285 11.67 0.13 21.69
N ALA A 286 12.75 0.66 21.14
CA ALA A 286 13.83 1.29 21.91
C ALA A 286 13.35 2.53 22.70
N SER A 287 12.35 3.26 22.19
CA SER A 287 11.80 4.44 22.88
C SER A 287 10.92 4.10 24.10
N GLN A 288 10.57 2.83 24.31
CA GLN A 288 9.74 2.39 25.43
C GLN A 288 10.54 1.74 26.58
N ASP A 289 11.80 1.39 26.33
CA ASP A 289 12.69 0.77 27.34
C ASP A 289 13.54 1.83 28.11
N GLY A 290 13.35 3.11 27.84
CA GLY A 290 13.99 4.27 28.50
C GLY A 290 12.98 5.10 29.27
#